data_ad6844921fbae506f7bcc4ba8060f435
#
_entry.id   ad6844921fbae506f7bcc4ba8060f435
#
_cell.length_a   1.000
_cell.length_b   1.000
_cell.length_c   1.000
_cell.angle_alpha   90.00
_cell.angle_beta   90.00
_cell.angle_gamma   90.00
#
_symmetry.space_group_name_H-M   'P 1'
#
loop_
_entity.id
_entity.type
_entity.pdbx_description
1 polymer ?
#
loop_
_entity_poly.entity_id
_entity_poly.type
_entity_poly.pdbx_seq_one_letter_code
_entity_poly.pdbx_strand_id
1 'polypeptide(L)'
;MSNSGEVKAVEIRNPSDIDFVLPNGFSFFEPYLQYFLRETLGAGGEAYISRTSDGTITGIFLYDDAEKTGTIYTRSKETFDYFYELRPANFLFAELKTEHESEVYDIYTIDLENLAIVHRFSHEISIAEEGDIDEIGQFMASTHPGINRRWVNVALKEGERCFFVRLGKEIAGLGWLSIVNNIGRLHSLHVEPQFRRIGIGEDLLFARLLWLTSKRARSAFSEISHDNSLSSRIARKGRMTPSGTIFQYFKKDRGEKIDRKS
;
A
#
# COMPACT_ATOMS: atom_id res chain seq x y z
N MET A 1 -0.62 -35.80 17.34
CA MET A 1 -0.90 -36.01 15.90
C MET A 1 -1.72 -34.81 15.47
N SER A 2 -1.06 -33.83 14.91
CA SER A 2 -1.73 -32.64 14.35
C SER A 2 -2.38 -33.06 13.03
N ASN A 3 -3.70 -33.06 12.99
CA ASN A 3 -4.44 -33.12 11.73
C ASN A 3 -4.02 -31.89 10.92
N SER A 4 -3.06 -32.01 10.03
CA SER A 4 -2.80 -31.05 8.98
C SER A 4 -3.98 -31.13 8.01
N GLY A 5 -5.06 -30.42 8.34
CA GLY A 5 -6.18 -30.28 7.43
C GLY A 5 -5.67 -29.56 6.18
N GLU A 6 -5.89 -30.20 5.03
CA GLU A 6 -5.55 -29.65 3.71
C GLU A 6 -6.05 -28.21 3.60
N VAL A 7 -5.13 -27.25 3.41
CA VAL A 7 -5.50 -25.84 3.19
C VAL A 7 -6.25 -25.75 1.88
N LYS A 8 -7.49 -25.29 1.93
CA LYS A 8 -8.34 -25.06 0.76
C LYS A 8 -8.70 -23.59 0.70
N ALA A 9 -8.37 -22.94 -0.40
CA ALA A 9 -8.82 -21.59 -0.65
C ALA A 9 -10.07 -21.59 -1.56
N VAL A 10 -10.97 -20.69 -1.25
CA VAL A 10 -12.16 -20.42 -2.06
C VAL A 10 -11.96 -19.06 -2.73
N GLU A 11 -12.15 -19.03 -4.05
CA GLU A 11 -12.19 -17.80 -4.82
C GLU A 11 -13.39 -16.95 -4.41
N ILE A 12 -13.17 -15.67 -4.21
CA ILE A 12 -14.20 -14.68 -3.93
C ILE A 12 -14.43 -13.87 -5.18
N ARG A 13 -15.67 -13.80 -5.60
CA ARG A 13 -16.06 -13.02 -6.79
C ARG A 13 -16.78 -11.73 -6.45
N ASN A 14 -17.36 -11.66 -5.25
CA ASN A 14 -18.09 -10.49 -4.80
C ASN A 14 -17.64 -10.09 -3.39
N PRO A 15 -17.20 -8.85 -3.16
CA PRO A 15 -16.79 -8.37 -1.83
C PRO A 15 -17.86 -8.54 -0.73
N SER A 16 -19.16 -8.56 -1.11
CA SER A 16 -20.27 -8.77 -0.17
C SER A 16 -20.42 -10.22 0.30
N ASP A 17 -19.75 -11.18 -0.34
CA ASP A 17 -19.83 -12.60 0.03
C ASP A 17 -18.97 -12.93 1.25
N ILE A 18 -18.23 -11.94 1.76
CA ILE A 18 -17.37 -12.12 2.92
C ILE A 18 -18.03 -11.51 4.15
N ASP A 19 -18.54 -12.37 5.00
CA ASP A 19 -18.82 -11.99 6.38
C ASP A 19 -17.48 -11.95 7.15
N PHE A 20 -16.97 -10.72 7.37
CA PHE A 20 -15.65 -10.48 7.93
C PHE A 20 -15.67 -10.68 9.45
N VAL A 21 -15.81 -11.89 9.92
CA VAL A 21 -15.39 -12.25 11.27
C VAL A 21 -13.94 -12.72 11.22
N LEU A 22 -13.02 -11.77 11.26
CA LEU A 22 -11.59 -12.08 11.33
C LEU A 22 -11.18 -12.39 12.77
N PRO A 23 -10.25 -13.34 12.99
CA PRO A 23 -9.65 -13.53 14.30
C PRO A 23 -8.98 -12.26 14.79
N ASN A 24 -9.09 -11.95 16.08
CA ASN A 24 -8.42 -10.77 16.67
C ASN A 24 -6.94 -10.71 16.29
N GLY A 25 -6.54 -9.55 15.76
CA GLY A 25 -5.17 -9.32 15.32
C GLY A 25 -4.76 -10.17 14.12
N PHE A 26 -5.67 -10.48 13.24
CA PHE A 26 -5.44 -11.22 12.00
C PHE A 26 -4.36 -10.55 11.14
N SER A 27 -4.42 -9.23 10.98
CA SER A 27 -3.50 -8.43 10.18
C SER A 27 -3.40 -7.01 10.73
N PHE A 28 -2.25 -6.35 10.53
CA PHE A 28 -2.14 -4.91 10.74
C PHE A 28 -3.13 -4.15 9.82
N PHE A 29 -3.38 -4.67 8.64
CA PHE A 29 -4.25 -4.07 7.63
C PHE A 29 -5.73 -4.45 7.77
N GLU A 30 -6.13 -5.12 8.86
CA GLU A 30 -7.52 -5.55 9.07
C GLU A 30 -8.56 -4.46 8.76
N PRO A 31 -8.39 -3.18 9.18
CA PRO A 31 -9.33 -2.12 8.85
C PRO A 31 -9.43 -1.80 7.37
N TYR A 32 -8.40 -2.15 6.59
CA TYR A 32 -8.30 -1.90 5.15
C TYR A 32 -8.68 -3.10 4.29
N LEU A 33 -8.81 -4.30 4.85
CA LEU A 33 -8.98 -5.53 4.05
C LEU A 33 -10.20 -5.49 3.14
N GLN A 34 -11.33 -4.95 3.62
CA GLN A 34 -12.52 -4.79 2.77
C GLN A 34 -12.32 -3.79 1.63
N TYR A 35 -11.56 -2.74 1.89
CA TYR A 35 -11.21 -1.75 0.85
C TYR A 35 -10.32 -2.39 -0.21
N PHE A 36 -9.20 -3.02 0.19
CA PHE A 36 -8.29 -3.69 -0.72
C PHE A 36 -8.97 -4.78 -1.54
N LEU A 37 -9.88 -5.54 -0.92
CA LEU A 37 -10.67 -6.55 -1.61
C LEU A 37 -11.54 -5.95 -2.72
N ARG A 38 -12.27 -4.86 -2.42
CA ARG A 38 -13.10 -4.16 -3.41
C ARG A 38 -12.27 -3.55 -4.51
N GLU A 39 -11.14 -2.93 -4.16
CA GLU A 39 -10.20 -2.37 -5.13
C GLU A 39 -9.68 -3.44 -6.08
N THR A 40 -9.18 -4.56 -5.54
CA THR A 40 -8.64 -5.68 -6.33
C THR A 40 -9.69 -6.24 -7.27
N LEU A 41 -10.88 -6.60 -6.77
CA LEU A 41 -11.96 -7.17 -7.60
C LEU A 41 -12.52 -6.15 -8.61
N GLY A 42 -12.63 -4.89 -8.21
CA GLY A 42 -13.07 -3.79 -9.09
C GLY A 42 -12.10 -3.50 -10.23
N ALA A 43 -10.82 -3.73 -10.01
CA ALA A 43 -9.77 -3.63 -11.03
C ALA A 43 -9.69 -4.88 -11.95
N GLY A 44 -10.46 -5.93 -11.66
CA GLY A 44 -10.46 -7.19 -12.42
C GLY A 44 -9.43 -8.21 -11.90
N GLY A 45 -8.89 -7.98 -10.72
CA GLY A 45 -8.03 -8.94 -10.01
C GLY A 45 -8.84 -10.07 -9.35
N GLU A 46 -8.14 -10.94 -8.64
CA GLU A 46 -8.69 -12.12 -7.99
C GLU A 46 -8.51 -12.04 -6.48
N ALA A 47 -9.41 -12.68 -5.72
CA ALA A 47 -9.31 -12.78 -4.29
C ALA A 47 -9.63 -14.20 -3.82
N TYR A 48 -8.90 -14.66 -2.81
CA TYR A 48 -9.01 -16.01 -2.26
C TYR A 48 -9.06 -15.96 -0.73
N ILE A 49 -9.91 -16.77 -0.12
CA ILE A 49 -9.96 -16.97 1.34
C ILE A 49 -9.62 -18.43 1.67
N SER A 50 -8.70 -18.61 2.61
CA SER A 50 -8.46 -19.88 3.27
C SER A 50 -9.19 -19.96 4.60
N ARG A 51 -9.79 -21.12 4.89
CA ARG A 51 -10.52 -21.37 6.14
C ARG A 51 -10.14 -22.74 6.72
N THR A 52 -10.22 -22.84 8.04
CA THR A 52 -10.20 -24.11 8.75
C THR A 52 -11.53 -24.85 8.58
N SER A 53 -11.60 -26.10 9.01
CA SER A 53 -12.82 -26.93 8.97
C SER A 53 -13.99 -26.38 9.80
N ASP A 54 -13.71 -25.57 10.83
CA ASP A 54 -14.72 -24.87 11.65
C ASP A 54 -15.13 -23.51 11.03
N GLY A 55 -14.60 -23.17 9.85
CA GLY A 55 -14.94 -21.95 9.12
C GLY A 55 -14.09 -20.72 9.48
N THR A 56 -13.15 -20.83 10.43
CA THR A 56 -12.28 -19.72 10.81
C THR A 56 -11.37 -19.34 9.66
N ILE A 57 -11.29 -18.04 9.32
CA ILE A 57 -10.41 -17.53 8.26
C ILE A 57 -8.95 -17.63 8.73
N THR A 58 -8.11 -18.28 7.94
CA THR A 58 -6.68 -18.44 8.18
C THR A 58 -5.81 -17.58 7.27
N GLY A 59 -6.37 -17.13 6.14
CA GLY A 59 -5.65 -16.26 5.21
C GLY A 59 -6.56 -15.65 4.15
N ILE A 60 -6.10 -14.52 3.64
CA ILE A 60 -6.69 -13.82 2.49
C ILE A 60 -5.56 -13.56 1.50
N PHE A 61 -5.77 -13.86 0.23
CA PHE A 61 -4.86 -13.57 -0.85
C PHE A 61 -5.55 -12.72 -1.90
N LEU A 62 -5.00 -11.56 -2.18
CA LEU A 62 -5.42 -10.65 -3.23
C LEU A 62 -4.38 -10.69 -4.35
N TYR A 63 -4.82 -10.84 -5.60
CA TYR A 63 -3.94 -10.99 -6.74
C TYR A 63 -4.38 -10.11 -7.90
N ASP A 64 -3.43 -9.33 -8.43
CA ASP A 64 -3.59 -8.56 -9.66
C ASP A 64 -2.90 -9.29 -10.81
N ASP A 65 -3.69 -9.82 -11.74
CA ASP A 65 -3.17 -10.58 -12.88
C ASP A 65 -2.49 -9.66 -13.91
N ALA A 66 -2.91 -8.41 -14.03
CA ALA A 66 -2.32 -7.47 -14.98
C ALA A 66 -0.90 -7.07 -14.58
N GLU A 67 -0.69 -6.80 -13.28
CA GLU A 67 0.60 -6.42 -12.72
C GLU A 67 1.43 -7.63 -12.25
N LYS A 68 0.83 -8.83 -12.23
CA LYS A 68 1.43 -10.05 -11.66
C LYS A 68 1.95 -9.82 -10.23
N THR A 69 1.12 -9.18 -9.42
CA THR A 69 1.43 -8.89 -8.03
C THR A 69 0.37 -9.48 -7.11
N GLY A 70 0.74 -9.77 -5.86
CA GLY A 70 -0.20 -10.26 -4.88
C GLY A 70 0.10 -9.80 -3.47
N THR A 71 -0.93 -9.83 -2.61
CA THR A 71 -0.77 -9.56 -1.18
C THR A 71 -1.41 -10.69 -0.38
N ILE A 72 -0.63 -11.27 0.53
CA ILE A 72 -1.03 -12.39 1.38
C ILE A 72 -1.19 -11.89 2.82
N TYR A 73 -2.39 -11.96 3.35
CA TYR A 73 -2.68 -11.67 4.76
C TYR A 73 -2.88 -12.97 5.49
N THR A 74 -1.91 -13.40 6.28
CA THR A 74 -1.96 -14.62 7.10
C THR A 74 -0.89 -14.61 8.18
N ARG A 75 -1.13 -15.32 9.27
CA ARG A 75 -0.14 -15.69 10.29
C ARG A 75 0.26 -17.16 10.23
N SER A 76 -0.39 -17.94 9.37
CA SER A 76 -0.09 -19.36 9.17
C SER A 76 0.95 -19.53 8.07
N LYS A 77 2.09 -20.17 8.40
CA LYS A 77 3.09 -20.52 7.38
C LYS A 77 2.52 -21.45 6.31
N GLU A 78 1.71 -22.43 6.71
CA GLU A 78 1.08 -23.37 5.79
C GLU A 78 0.16 -22.65 4.79
N THR A 79 -0.65 -21.71 5.27
CA THR A 79 -1.51 -20.89 4.42
C THR A 79 -0.69 -19.95 3.51
N PHE A 80 0.41 -19.39 4.03
CA PHE A 80 1.34 -18.60 3.22
C PHE A 80 1.93 -19.42 2.09
N ASP A 81 2.50 -20.59 2.39
CA ASP A 81 3.14 -21.47 1.39
C ASP A 81 2.13 -21.89 0.31
N TYR A 82 0.88 -22.17 0.70
CA TYR A 82 -0.20 -22.48 -0.24
C TYR A 82 -0.48 -21.29 -1.18
N PHE A 83 -0.69 -20.10 -0.66
CA PHE A 83 -0.96 -18.90 -1.48
C PHE A 83 0.25 -18.48 -2.31
N TYR A 84 1.46 -18.67 -1.78
CA TYR A 84 2.71 -18.39 -2.48
C TYR A 84 2.81 -19.15 -3.81
N GLU A 85 2.27 -20.37 -3.88
CA GLU A 85 2.27 -21.20 -5.09
C GLU A 85 1.00 -21.09 -5.94
N LEU A 86 -0.06 -20.45 -5.43
CA LEU A 86 -1.39 -20.46 -6.04
C LEU A 86 -1.45 -19.74 -7.39
N ARG A 87 -0.74 -18.63 -7.52
CA ARG A 87 -0.72 -17.80 -8.74
C ARG A 87 0.69 -17.44 -9.15
N PRO A 88 0.96 -17.32 -10.48
CA PRO A 88 2.21 -16.76 -10.96
C PRO A 88 2.25 -15.26 -10.60
N ALA A 89 3.19 -14.87 -9.78
CA ALA A 89 3.40 -13.48 -9.39
C ALA A 89 4.88 -13.12 -9.52
N ASN A 90 5.16 -11.87 -9.91
CA ASN A 90 6.53 -11.36 -9.91
C ASN A 90 6.97 -11.06 -8.48
N PHE A 91 6.04 -10.52 -7.68
CA PHE A 91 6.25 -10.28 -6.25
C PHE A 91 4.97 -10.48 -5.44
N LEU A 92 5.18 -10.87 -4.20
CA LEU A 92 4.12 -11.05 -3.19
C LEU A 92 4.46 -10.24 -1.94
N PHE A 93 3.49 -9.51 -1.43
CA PHE A 93 3.59 -8.83 -0.15
C PHE A 93 2.96 -9.68 0.95
N ALA A 94 3.59 -9.78 2.11
CA ALA A 94 3.00 -10.42 3.28
C ALA A 94 3.57 -9.87 4.59
N GLU A 95 2.79 -9.96 5.67
CA GLU A 95 3.23 -9.62 7.03
C GLU A 95 4.06 -10.75 7.67
N LEU A 96 3.94 -11.97 7.15
CA LEU A 96 4.65 -13.13 7.67
C LEU A 96 6.05 -13.21 7.08
N LYS A 97 7.08 -13.27 7.94
CA LYS A 97 8.44 -13.57 7.52
C LYS A 97 8.64 -15.07 7.36
N THR A 98 9.20 -15.47 6.23
CA THR A 98 9.57 -16.88 5.93
C THR A 98 11.04 -16.96 5.52
N GLU A 99 11.50 -18.17 5.14
CA GLU A 99 12.84 -18.40 4.60
C GLU A 99 13.04 -17.90 3.17
N HIS A 100 11.98 -17.51 2.47
CA HIS A 100 12.10 -16.96 1.12
C HIS A 100 12.79 -15.59 1.13
N GLU A 101 13.63 -15.36 0.13
CA GLU A 101 14.28 -14.05 -0.06
C GLU A 101 13.24 -12.93 -0.21
N SER A 102 13.41 -11.87 0.55
CA SER A 102 12.45 -10.76 0.58
C SER A 102 13.12 -9.43 0.87
N GLU A 103 12.52 -8.36 0.36
CA GLU A 103 12.79 -7.01 0.85
C GLU A 103 11.86 -6.67 2.01
N VAL A 104 12.36 -5.87 2.94
CA VAL A 104 11.63 -5.46 4.15
C VAL A 104 11.08 -4.06 3.96
N TYR A 105 9.82 -3.88 4.28
CA TYR A 105 9.17 -2.58 4.40
C TYR A 105 8.76 -2.35 5.85
N ASP A 106 9.19 -1.23 6.42
CA ASP A 106 8.76 -0.79 7.74
C ASP A 106 7.41 -0.08 7.64
N ILE A 107 6.48 -0.43 8.52
CA ILE A 107 5.20 0.25 8.64
C ILE A 107 5.39 1.39 9.66
N TYR A 108 5.35 2.62 9.19
CA TYR A 108 5.36 3.82 10.02
C TYR A 108 3.95 4.24 10.35
N THR A 109 3.66 4.53 11.63
CA THR A 109 2.35 4.95 12.11
C THR A 109 2.41 6.24 12.91
N ILE A 110 1.27 6.93 12.99
CA ILE A 110 1.06 8.11 13.81
C ILE A 110 -0.37 8.13 14.34
N ASP A 111 -0.52 8.46 15.63
CA ASP A 111 -1.81 8.82 16.22
C ASP A 111 -2.11 10.30 15.93
N LEU A 112 -3.27 10.59 15.37
CA LEU A 112 -3.71 11.93 14.99
C LEU A 112 -4.72 12.55 15.95
N GLU A 113 -5.31 11.78 16.89
CA GLU A 113 -6.41 12.28 17.73
C GLU A 113 -6.00 13.46 18.60
N ASN A 114 -4.76 13.47 19.10
CA ASN A 114 -4.25 14.50 19.99
C ASN A 114 -3.03 15.23 19.42
N LEU A 115 -2.81 15.13 18.12
CA LEU A 115 -1.63 15.69 17.49
C LEU A 115 -1.86 17.14 17.05
N ALA A 116 -1.17 18.08 17.71
CA ALA A 116 -1.03 19.43 17.19
C ALA A 116 0.05 19.42 16.09
N ILE A 117 -0.37 19.55 14.84
CA ILE A 117 0.53 19.68 13.71
C ILE A 117 0.79 21.17 13.48
N VAL A 118 2.04 21.58 13.69
CA VAL A 118 2.50 22.93 13.35
C VAL A 118 3.59 22.77 12.29
N HIS A 119 3.30 23.27 11.08
CA HIS A 119 4.25 23.24 9.96
C HIS A 119 4.18 24.55 9.18
N ARG A 120 5.32 25.11 8.83
CA ARG A 120 5.41 26.26 7.95
C ARG A 120 5.75 25.76 6.54
N PHE A 121 4.78 25.84 5.66
CA PHE A 121 4.96 25.47 4.26
C PHE A 121 5.91 26.40 3.55
N SER A 122 6.84 25.85 2.79
CA SER A 122 7.75 26.57 1.90
C SER A 122 7.25 26.59 0.47
N HIS A 123 6.30 25.71 0.13
CA HIS A 123 5.74 25.54 -1.21
C HIS A 123 4.20 25.59 -1.15
N GLU A 124 3.59 26.04 -2.22
CA GLU A 124 2.16 25.91 -2.44
C GLU A 124 1.81 24.46 -2.75
N ILE A 125 0.82 23.91 -2.04
CA ILE A 125 0.35 22.54 -2.20
C ILE A 125 -1.00 22.55 -2.88
N SER A 126 -1.09 21.86 -4.00
CA SER A 126 -2.35 21.62 -4.70
C SER A 126 -2.89 20.23 -4.40
N ILE A 127 -4.21 20.08 -4.44
CA ILE A 127 -4.90 18.79 -4.41
C ILE A 127 -5.41 18.53 -5.83
N ALA A 128 -5.14 17.34 -6.35
CA ALA A 128 -5.49 16.97 -7.71
C ALA A 128 -7.00 17.03 -7.98
N GLU A 129 -7.35 17.58 -9.10
CA GLU A 129 -8.69 17.63 -9.68
C GLU A 129 -8.72 16.89 -11.04
N GLU A 130 -9.88 16.79 -11.66
CA GLU A 130 -10.05 16.09 -12.95
C GLU A 130 -9.12 16.64 -14.05
N GLY A 131 -8.85 17.95 -14.04
CA GLY A 131 -7.95 18.59 -15.01
C GLY A 131 -6.48 18.22 -14.87
N ASP A 132 -6.06 17.66 -13.73
CA ASP A 132 -4.66 17.30 -13.44
C ASP A 132 -4.33 15.84 -13.80
N ILE A 133 -5.33 15.02 -14.15
CA ILE A 133 -5.19 13.57 -14.33
C ILE A 133 -4.10 13.21 -15.36
N ASP A 134 -4.05 13.94 -16.47
CA ASP A 134 -3.10 13.63 -17.55
C ASP A 134 -1.66 13.90 -17.12
N GLU A 135 -1.41 15.03 -16.47
CA GLU A 135 -0.08 15.40 -16.02
C GLU A 135 0.40 14.52 -14.86
N ILE A 136 -0.48 14.27 -13.88
CA ILE A 136 -0.18 13.35 -12.77
C ILE A 136 0.06 11.94 -13.32
N GLY A 137 -0.73 11.47 -14.30
CA GLY A 137 -0.55 10.18 -14.93
C GLY A 137 0.81 10.05 -15.64
N GLN A 138 1.26 11.10 -16.33
CA GLN A 138 2.59 11.15 -16.95
C GLN A 138 3.70 11.12 -15.90
N PHE A 139 3.57 11.92 -14.84
CA PHE A 139 4.51 11.93 -13.72
C PHE A 139 4.62 10.55 -13.06
N MET A 140 3.49 9.94 -12.74
CA MET A 140 3.46 8.61 -12.11
C MET A 140 4.05 7.53 -13.01
N ALA A 141 3.75 7.54 -14.31
CA ALA A 141 4.31 6.57 -15.27
C ALA A 141 5.84 6.62 -15.34
N SER A 142 6.45 7.80 -15.14
CA SER A 142 7.91 7.95 -15.13
C SER A 142 8.56 7.44 -13.84
N THR A 143 7.83 7.36 -12.75
CA THR A 143 8.35 7.07 -11.41
C THR A 143 7.90 5.73 -10.83
N HIS A 144 6.76 5.23 -11.29
CA HIS A 144 6.11 4.00 -10.82
C HIS A 144 5.65 3.18 -12.03
N PRO A 145 6.43 2.20 -12.48
CA PRO A 145 6.02 1.29 -13.56
C PRO A 145 4.64 0.68 -13.29
N GLY A 146 3.78 0.64 -14.30
CA GLY A 146 2.41 0.16 -14.17
C GLY A 146 1.37 1.23 -13.83
N ILE A 147 1.74 2.33 -13.19
CA ILE A 147 0.81 3.43 -12.94
C ILE A 147 0.71 4.33 -14.16
N ASN A 148 -0.53 4.60 -14.57
CA ASN A 148 -0.84 5.41 -15.73
C ASN A 148 -2.08 6.30 -15.51
N ARG A 149 -2.47 7.06 -16.52
CA ARG A 149 -3.66 7.91 -16.49
C ARG A 149 -4.94 7.20 -16.00
N ARG A 150 -5.15 5.94 -16.43
CA ARG A 150 -6.33 5.15 -16.04
C ARG A 150 -6.33 4.90 -14.53
N TRP A 151 -5.19 4.50 -13.98
CA TRP A 151 -5.04 4.30 -12.54
C TRP A 151 -5.35 5.59 -11.77
N VAL A 152 -4.76 6.74 -12.16
CA VAL A 152 -5.00 8.04 -11.53
C VAL A 152 -6.49 8.39 -11.49
N ASN A 153 -7.18 8.20 -12.63
CA ASN A 153 -8.61 8.47 -12.72
C ASN A 153 -9.44 7.56 -11.81
N VAL A 154 -9.08 6.27 -11.72
CA VAL A 154 -9.77 5.32 -10.82
C VAL A 154 -9.51 5.69 -9.36
N ALA A 155 -8.26 5.92 -8.97
CA ALA A 155 -7.89 6.27 -7.60
C ALA A 155 -8.64 7.52 -7.10
N LEU A 156 -8.72 8.58 -7.92
CA LEU A 156 -9.47 9.80 -7.57
C LEU A 156 -10.96 9.53 -7.42
N LYS A 157 -11.57 8.71 -8.29
CA LYS A 157 -12.99 8.33 -8.21
C LYS A 157 -13.31 7.47 -6.99
N GLU A 158 -12.40 6.59 -6.60
CA GLU A 158 -12.50 5.76 -5.37
C GLU A 158 -12.24 6.56 -4.08
N GLY A 159 -11.98 7.85 -4.21
CA GLY A 159 -11.85 8.76 -3.06
C GLY A 159 -10.43 8.99 -2.58
N GLU A 160 -9.42 8.45 -3.25
CA GLU A 160 -8.04 8.82 -2.96
C GLU A 160 -7.77 10.30 -3.27
N ARG A 161 -6.74 10.85 -2.68
CA ARG A 161 -6.31 12.24 -2.90
C ARG A 161 -4.83 12.27 -3.23
N CYS A 162 -4.51 12.97 -4.30
CA CYS A 162 -3.14 13.30 -4.68
C CYS A 162 -2.84 14.74 -4.29
N PHE A 163 -1.78 14.94 -3.53
CA PHE A 163 -1.23 16.24 -3.20
C PHE A 163 0.03 16.46 -4.02
N PHE A 164 0.19 17.63 -4.62
CA PHE A 164 1.37 17.89 -5.43
C PHE A 164 1.85 19.34 -5.30
N VAL A 165 3.13 19.53 -5.65
CA VAL A 165 3.79 20.84 -5.74
C VAL A 165 4.20 21.07 -7.18
N ARG A 166 3.91 22.27 -7.70
CA ARG A 166 4.45 22.76 -8.97
C ARG A 166 5.59 23.75 -8.74
N LEU A 167 6.64 23.62 -9.53
CA LEU A 167 7.66 24.65 -9.68
C LEU A 167 7.71 25.07 -11.14
N GLY A 168 7.28 26.32 -11.38
CA GLY A 168 7.03 26.76 -12.74
C GLY A 168 5.86 26.01 -13.39
N LYS A 169 6.13 25.28 -14.48
CA LYS A 169 5.12 24.50 -15.21
C LYS A 169 5.15 23.00 -14.91
N GLU A 170 6.09 22.55 -14.10
CA GLU A 170 6.35 21.12 -13.88
C GLU A 170 5.87 20.67 -12.49
N ILE A 171 5.36 19.45 -12.37
CA ILE A 171 5.15 18.81 -11.09
C ILE A 171 6.52 18.47 -10.51
N ALA A 172 6.88 19.10 -9.39
CA ALA A 172 8.14 18.87 -8.70
C ALA A 172 8.09 17.69 -7.74
N GLY A 173 6.91 17.35 -7.27
CA GLY A 173 6.69 16.19 -6.40
C GLY A 173 5.22 16.02 -6.10
N LEU A 174 4.84 14.81 -5.73
CA LEU A 174 3.49 14.44 -5.33
C LEU A 174 3.47 13.38 -4.23
N GLY A 175 2.33 13.17 -3.63
CA GLY A 175 2.08 12.09 -2.69
C GLY A 175 0.59 11.82 -2.55
N TRP A 176 0.26 10.54 -2.47
CA TRP A 176 -1.12 10.07 -2.40
C TRP A 176 -1.53 9.76 -0.97
N LEU A 177 -2.82 9.76 -0.73
CA LEU A 177 -3.42 9.22 0.48
C LEU A 177 -4.81 8.64 0.17
N SER A 178 -5.17 7.63 0.94
CA SER A 178 -6.54 7.14 1.10
C SER A 178 -6.96 7.20 2.56
N ILE A 179 -8.27 7.17 2.83
CA ILE A 179 -8.83 7.10 4.18
C ILE A 179 -9.90 6.03 4.24
N VAL A 180 -9.75 5.08 5.14
CA VAL A 180 -10.69 3.99 5.37
C VAL A 180 -10.87 3.80 6.88
N ASN A 181 -12.12 3.73 7.36
CA ASN A 181 -12.43 3.53 8.78
C ASN A 181 -11.70 4.51 9.73
N ASN A 182 -11.57 5.78 9.31
CA ASN A 182 -10.83 6.83 10.02
C ASN A 182 -9.31 6.56 10.17
N ILE A 183 -8.73 5.71 9.32
CA ILE A 183 -7.29 5.49 9.23
C ILE A 183 -6.82 5.98 7.87
N GLY A 184 -5.78 6.82 7.85
CA GLY A 184 -5.13 7.31 6.64
C GLY A 184 -4.01 6.37 6.19
N ARG A 185 -3.93 6.05 4.90
CA ARG A 185 -2.75 5.43 4.28
C ARG A 185 -2.04 6.47 3.44
N LEU A 186 -0.77 6.73 3.74
CA LEU A 186 0.08 7.66 3.00
C LEU A 186 1.00 6.86 2.08
N HIS A 187 0.88 7.03 0.78
CA HIS A 187 1.66 6.25 -0.18
C HIS A 187 2.16 7.09 -1.36
N SER A 188 2.99 6.49 -2.19
CA SER A 188 3.53 7.05 -3.44
C SER A 188 4.08 8.47 -3.32
N LEU A 189 4.81 8.78 -2.21
CA LEU A 189 5.52 10.04 -2.09
C LEU A 189 6.73 10.04 -3.01
N HIS A 190 6.72 10.92 -4.00
CA HIS A 190 7.84 11.11 -4.92
C HIS A 190 8.17 12.58 -5.09
N VAL A 191 9.47 12.89 -5.13
CA VAL A 191 9.99 14.22 -5.49
C VAL A 191 11.05 14.01 -6.55
N GLU A 192 10.89 14.73 -7.68
CA GLU A 192 11.84 14.68 -8.79
C GLU A 192 13.28 14.98 -8.32
N PRO A 193 14.29 14.23 -8.80
CA PRO A 193 15.66 14.34 -8.33
C PRO A 193 16.21 15.78 -8.29
N GLN A 194 15.91 16.57 -9.32
CA GLN A 194 16.34 17.96 -9.45
C GLN A 194 15.70 18.90 -8.43
N PHE A 195 14.55 18.52 -7.84
CA PHE A 195 13.82 19.31 -6.84
C PHE A 195 13.92 18.74 -5.41
N ARG A 196 14.82 17.79 -5.17
CA ARG A 196 15.06 17.24 -3.84
C ARG A 196 15.81 18.22 -2.95
N ARG A 197 15.72 18.01 -1.63
CA ARG A 197 16.43 18.76 -0.56
C ARG A 197 16.00 20.21 -0.38
N ILE A 198 14.89 20.65 -0.98
CA ILE A 198 14.32 21.98 -0.78
C ILE A 198 13.02 21.97 0.05
N GLY A 199 12.67 20.82 0.67
CA GLY A 199 11.54 20.73 1.61
C GLY A 199 10.23 20.16 1.03
N ILE A 200 10.10 19.93 -0.29
CA ILE A 200 8.87 19.50 -0.94
C ILE A 200 8.29 18.22 -0.31
N GLY A 201 9.12 17.19 -0.08
CA GLY A 201 8.63 15.93 0.50
C GLY A 201 8.10 16.09 1.92
N GLU A 202 8.67 17.01 2.70
CA GLU A 202 8.19 17.36 4.03
C GLU A 202 6.86 18.12 3.95
N ASP A 203 6.77 19.14 3.10
CA ASP A 203 5.54 19.89 2.87
C ASP A 203 4.40 18.96 2.42
N LEU A 204 4.65 18.04 1.49
CA LEU A 204 3.68 17.05 1.03
C LEU A 204 3.23 16.10 2.15
N LEU A 205 4.14 15.67 3.05
CA LEU A 205 3.77 14.86 4.20
C LEU A 205 2.85 15.63 5.13
N PHE A 206 3.24 16.85 5.54
CA PHE A 206 2.45 17.64 6.49
C PHE A 206 1.10 18.08 5.92
N ALA A 207 1.01 18.40 4.63
CA ALA A 207 -0.26 18.70 3.97
C ALA A 207 -1.24 17.52 4.05
N ARG A 208 -0.76 16.30 3.80
CA ARG A 208 -1.58 15.07 3.89
C ARG A 208 -2.00 14.77 5.33
N LEU A 209 -1.10 14.92 6.31
CA LEU A 209 -1.42 14.74 7.73
C LEU A 209 -2.45 15.78 8.21
N LEU A 210 -2.31 17.05 7.85
CA LEU A 210 -3.29 18.10 8.16
C LEU A 210 -4.65 17.81 7.52
N TRP A 211 -4.66 17.35 6.29
CA TRP A 211 -5.91 16.96 5.62
C TRP A 211 -6.58 15.80 6.36
N LEU A 212 -5.84 14.75 6.72
CA LEU A 212 -6.37 13.63 7.50
C LEU A 212 -6.95 14.09 8.86
N THR A 213 -6.25 14.98 9.56
CA THR A 213 -6.74 15.56 10.82
C THR A 213 -8.04 16.32 10.59
N SER A 214 -8.16 17.12 9.49
CA SER A 214 -9.39 17.83 9.13
C SER A 214 -10.56 16.88 8.84
N LYS A 215 -10.27 15.66 8.39
CA LYS A 215 -11.24 14.58 8.17
C LYS A 215 -11.49 13.71 9.41
N ARG A 216 -10.91 14.10 10.57
CA ARG A 216 -11.04 13.39 11.84
C ARG A 216 -10.50 11.95 11.77
N ALA A 217 -9.45 11.73 10.97
CA ALA A 217 -8.73 10.46 11.01
C ALA A 217 -8.10 10.29 12.39
N ARG A 218 -8.17 9.06 12.94
CA ARG A 218 -7.59 8.72 14.24
C ARG A 218 -6.09 8.49 14.13
N SER A 219 -5.68 7.86 13.05
CA SER A 219 -4.30 7.50 12.80
C SER A 219 -3.97 7.54 11.32
N ALA A 220 -2.67 7.50 11.02
CA ALA A 220 -2.19 7.27 9.67
C ALA A 220 -1.01 6.31 9.67
N PHE A 221 -0.79 5.65 8.52
CA PHE A 221 0.38 4.81 8.29
C PHE A 221 0.96 4.98 6.89
N SER A 222 2.19 4.52 6.74
CA SER A 222 2.89 4.43 5.45
C SER A 222 3.82 3.22 5.47
N GLU A 223 3.90 2.48 4.37
CA GLU A 223 4.87 1.41 4.15
C GLU A 223 6.10 2.01 3.46
N ILE A 224 7.25 1.90 4.09
CA ILE A 224 8.50 2.49 3.60
C ILE A 224 9.56 1.39 3.51
N SER A 225 10.15 1.19 2.33
CA SER A 225 11.27 0.26 2.18
C SER A 225 12.34 0.53 3.23
N HIS A 226 12.82 -0.52 3.89
CA HIS A 226 13.81 -0.43 4.97
C HIS A 226 15.05 0.35 4.55
N ASP A 227 15.46 0.21 3.31
CA ASP A 227 16.63 0.90 2.75
C ASP A 227 16.34 2.34 2.30
N ASN A 228 15.06 2.78 2.28
CA ASN A 228 14.69 4.14 1.90
C ASN A 228 14.85 5.14 3.07
N SER A 229 16.11 5.46 3.38
CA SER A 229 16.46 6.38 4.46
C SER A 229 15.88 7.79 4.31
N LEU A 230 15.63 8.25 3.07
CA LEU A 230 15.04 9.56 2.81
C LEU A 230 13.57 9.59 3.25
N SER A 231 12.77 8.63 2.82
CA SER A 231 11.36 8.53 3.21
C SER A 231 11.20 8.28 4.71
N SER A 232 12.04 7.41 5.30
CA SER A 232 12.05 7.15 6.75
C SER A 232 12.37 8.41 7.56
N ARG A 233 13.29 9.25 7.08
CA ARG A 233 13.59 10.53 7.71
C ARG A 233 12.43 11.52 7.62
N ILE A 234 11.75 11.59 6.46
CA ILE A 234 10.56 12.45 6.28
C ILE A 234 9.43 11.97 7.20
N ALA A 235 9.16 10.67 7.27
CA ALA A 235 8.15 10.11 8.17
C ALA A 235 8.42 10.48 9.64
N ARG A 236 9.68 10.33 10.12
CA ARG A 236 10.07 10.72 11.48
C ARG A 236 9.91 12.22 11.74
N LYS A 237 10.17 13.09 10.77
CA LYS A 237 9.88 14.53 10.91
C LYS A 237 8.39 14.80 11.10
N GLY A 238 7.54 14.01 10.44
CA GLY A 238 6.09 13.99 10.66
C GLY A 238 5.68 13.30 11.96
N ARG A 239 6.62 12.93 12.84
CA ARG A 239 6.41 12.20 14.11
C ARG A 239 5.84 10.80 13.93
N MET A 240 5.95 10.21 12.74
CA MET A 240 5.61 8.82 12.52
C MET A 240 6.69 7.91 13.12
N THR A 241 6.29 6.81 13.73
CA THR A 241 7.18 5.81 14.34
C THR A 241 6.98 4.44 13.70
N PRO A 242 8.04 3.64 13.56
CA PRO A 242 7.89 2.27 13.07
C PRO A 242 7.08 1.44 14.07
N SER A 243 6.10 0.67 13.58
CA SER A 243 5.18 -0.13 14.39
C SER A 243 5.03 -1.57 13.91
N GLY A 244 5.56 -1.90 12.75
CA GLY A 244 5.48 -3.24 12.18
C GLY A 244 6.30 -3.33 10.90
N THR A 245 6.25 -4.50 10.28
CA THR A 245 6.94 -4.79 9.01
C THR A 245 6.06 -5.60 8.09
N ILE A 246 6.29 -5.44 6.78
CA ILE A 246 5.82 -6.34 5.74
C ILE A 246 7.01 -6.77 4.90
N PHE A 247 6.88 -7.89 4.22
CA PHE A 247 7.92 -8.48 3.41
C PHE A 247 7.45 -8.56 1.96
N GLN A 248 8.28 -8.09 1.02
CA GLN A 248 8.07 -8.25 -0.41
C GLN A 248 8.92 -9.42 -0.88
N TYR A 249 8.26 -10.50 -1.29
CA TYR A 249 8.88 -11.72 -1.82
C TYR A 249 8.95 -11.64 -3.33
N PHE A 250 10.13 -11.92 -3.89
CA PHE A 250 10.32 -12.03 -5.33
C PHE A 250 10.12 -13.48 -5.76
N LYS A 251 9.12 -13.73 -6.60
CA LYS A 251 9.01 -15.03 -7.28
C LYS A 251 9.88 -14.99 -8.52
N LYS A 252 10.95 -15.78 -8.51
CA LYS A 252 11.71 -16.04 -9.75
C LYS A 252 10.82 -16.90 -10.65
N ASP A 253 10.46 -16.39 -11.81
CA ASP A 253 9.95 -17.27 -12.87
C ASP A 253 10.92 -18.42 -13.07
N ARG A 254 10.40 -19.65 -13.06
CA ARG A 254 11.20 -20.87 -13.31
C ARG A 254 11.66 -20.85 -14.76
N GLY A 255 12.61 -19.99 -15.12
CA GLY A 255 13.18 -19.99 -16.47
C GLY A 255 13.91 -18.75 -16.93
N GLU A 256 13.70 -17.57 -16.37
CA GLU A 256 14.43 -16.38 -16.82
C GLU A 256 15.48 -15.94 -15.79
N LYS A 257 16.76 -16.04 -16.20
CA LYS A 257 17.85 -15.34 -15.51
C LYS A 257 17.63 -13.85 -15.70
N ILE A 258 17.18 -13.16 -14.65
CA ILE A 258 17.23 -11.70 -14.63
C ILE A 258 18.70 -11.33 -14.54
N ASP A 259 19.30 -10.97 -15.67
CA ASP A 259 20.62 -10.33 -15.72
C ASP A 259 20.52 -8.97 -15.01
N ARG A 260 20.88 -8.95 -13.74
CA ARG A 260 21.15 -7.72 -13.01
C ARG A 260 22.42 -7.12 -13.58
N LYS A 261 22.34 -6.28 -14.58
CA LYS A 261 23.42 -5.38 -14.98
C LYS A 261 23.07 -3.96 -14.60
N SER A 262 23.89 -3.49 -13.66
CA SER A 262 24.30 -2.12 -13.27
C SER A 262 23.22 -1.09 -12.98
#